data_920e0b682b1046b276abf88df3070d9b
#
_entry.id   920e0b682b1046b276abf88df3070d9b
#
_cell.length_a   1.000
_cell.length_b   1.000
_cell.length_c   1.000
_cell.angle_alpha   90.00
_cell.angle_beta   90.00
_cell.angle_gamma   90.00
#
_symmetry.space_group_name_H-M   'P 1'
#
loop_
_entity.id
_entity.type
_entity.pdbx_description
1 polymer ?
#
loop_
_entity_poly.entity_id
_entity_poly.type
_entity_poly.pdbx_seq_one_letter_code
_entity_poly.pdbx_strand_id
1 'polypeptide(L)'
;MSEMITQENIIELIIIGIGLNVNSHLSLENATSIMDERFDDVDRNELLAKIIAQIIHNLSLYNENKFELIYNDWKSNLLWLGDTVFIETGFGRVEGVFSDVRPDGGVVIATSQADRVFYSGDIVKFRR
;
A
#
# COMPACT_ATOMS: atom_id res chain seq x y z
N MET A 1 -2.83 -1.94 9.12
CA MET A 1 -4.13 -2.54 9.53
C MET A 1 -5.16 -1.43 9.59
N SER A 2 -6.35 -1.64 9.08
CA SER A 2 -7.45 -0.67 9.18
C SER A 2 -8.69 -1.35 9.78
N GLU A 3 -9.39 -0.62 10.63
CA GLU A 3 -10.66 -1.04 11.24
C GLU A 3 -11.70 0.03 10.97
N MET A 4 -12.94 -0.40 10.75
CA MET A 4 -14.03 0.51 10.41
C MET A 4 -15.21 0.21 11.33
N ILE A 5 -15.75 1.24 11.96
CA ILE A 5 -16.97 1.17 12.75
C ILE A 5 -18.10 1.79 11.93
N THR A 6 -19.16 1.02 11.73
CA THR A 6 -20.34 1.44 10.98
C THR A 6 -21.59 1.35 11.84
N GLN A 7 -22.47 2.35 11.74
CA GLN A 7 -23.81 2.34 12.29
C GLN A 7 -24.81 2.70 11.18
N GLU A 8 -25.87 1.91 11.01
CA GLU A 8 -26.92 2.15 10.00
C GLU A 8 -26.39 2.36 8.57
N ASN A 9 -25.34 1.60 8.16
CA ASN A 9 -24.61 1.75 6.88
C ASN A 9 -23.85 3.08 6.70
N ILE A 10 -23.65 3.84 7.77
CA ILE A 10 -22.80 5.04 7.76
C ILE A 10 -21.48 4.70 8.46
N ILE A 11 -20.37 5.08 7.85
CA ILE A 11 -19.05 4.97 8.47
C ILE A 11 -18.93 6.06 9.52
N GLU A 12 -18.86 5.68 10.81
CA GLU A 12 -18.67 6.63 11.90
C GLU A 12 -17.21 6.87 12.22
N LEU A 13 -16.38 5.83 12.09
CA LEU A 13 -14.98 5.90 12.47
C LEU A 13 -14.14 4.95 11.62
N ILE A 14 -12.98 5.41 11.21
CA ILE A 14 -11.92 4.61 10.60
C ILE A 14 -10.68 4.71 11.47
N ILE A 15 -10.17 3.55 11.91
CA ILE A 15 -8.90 3.45 12.66
C ILE A 15 -7.85 2.91 11.69
N ILE A 16 -6.75 3.63 11.53
CA ILE A 16 -5.63 3.24 10.69
C ILE A 16 -4.40 3.02 11.56
N GLY A 17 -3.90 1.78 11.59
CA GLY A 17 -2.64 1.44 12.23
C GLY A 17 -1.50 1.40 11.21
N ILE A 18 -0.42 2.14 11.47
CA ILE A 18 0.77 2.20 10.62
C ILE A 18 1.93 1.60 11.39
N GLY A 19 2.60 0.57 10.84
CA GLY A 19 3.82 -0.01 11.38
C GLY A 19 4.98 0.17 10.41
N LEU A 20 6.11 0.67 10.92
CA LEU A 20 7.34 0.86 10.16
C LEU A 20 8.52 0.26 10.91
N ASN A 21 9.39 -0.43 10.20
CA ASN A 21 10.71 -0.81 10.69
C ASN A 21 11.63 0.41 10.52
N VAL A 22 12.06 1.00 11.62
CA VAL A 22 12.85 2.26 11.58
C VAL A 22 14.33 1.97 11.82
N ASN A 23 14.73 1.77 13.07
CA ASN A 23 16.12 1.57 13.50
C ASN A 23 16.34 0.11 13.93
N SER A 24 16.14 -0.82 13.01
CA SER A 24 16.28 -2.26 13.26
C SER A 24 16.99 -2.90 12.08
N HIS A 25 18.01 -3.71 12.33
CA HIS A 25 18.57 -4.58 11.30
C HIS A 25 17.65 -5.78 11.09
N LEU A 26 17.22 -5.97 9.84
CA LEU A 26 16.33 -7.08 9.48
C LEU A 26 17.10 -8.09 8.63
N SER A 27 17.11 -9.33 9.10
CA SER A 27 17.71 -10.46 8.38
C SER A 27 16.69 -11.20 7.49
N LEU A 28 15.59 -10.54 7.12
CA LEU A 28 14.51 -11.13 6.31
C LEU A 28 14.66 -10.72 4.85
N GLU A 29 14.60 -11.68 3.93
CA GLU A 29 14.77 -11.42 2.49
C GLU A 29 13.75 -10.44 1.89
N ASN A 30 12.56 -10.33 2.48
CA ASN A 30 11.44 -9.54 1.97
C ASN A 30 11.06 -8.37 2.89
N ALA A 31 11.97 -7.97 3.78
CA ALA A 31 11.74 -6.85 4.67
C ALA A 31 13.02 -6.02 4.83
N THR A 32 12.84 -4.73 4.99
CA THR A 32 13.91 -3.78 5.26
C THR A 32 13.48 -2.78 6.33
N SER A 33 14.41 -1.97 6.81
CA SER A 33 14.16 -0.84 7.69
C SER A 33 14.65 0.45 7.06
N ILE A 34 14.21 1.58 7.59
CA ILE A 34 14.69 2.88 7.12
C ILE A 34 16.19 3.01 7.37
N MET A 35 16.68 2.49 8.49
CA MET A 35 18.09 2.50 8.82
C MET A 35 18.91 1.65 7.85
N ASP A 36 18.45 0.46 7.48
CA ASP A 36 19.13 -0.41 6.53
C ASP A 36 19.24 0.22 5.14
N GLU A 37 18.21 0.96 4.70
CA GLU A 37 18.21 1.65 3.40
C GLU A 37 19.03 2.95 3.39
N ARG A 38 19.11 3.64 4.53
CA ARG A 38 19.82 4.92 4.64
C ARG A 38 21.25 4.78 5.16
N PHE A 39 21.58 3.64 5.77
CA PHE A 39 22.85 3.39 6.47
C PHE A 39 23.08 4.34 7.65
N ASP A 40 22.03 4.85 8.27
CA ASP A 40 22.09 5.80 9.39
C ASP A 40 20.84 5.71 10.26
N ASP A 41 21.01 6.00 11.54
CA ASP A 41 19.92 6.06 12.51
C ASP A 41 18.98 7.24 12.21
N VAL A 42 17.70 6.98 12.40
CA VAL A 42 16.64 7.98 12.17
C VAL A 42 16.00 8.40 13.48
N ASP A 43 15.87 9.70 13.71
CA ASP A 43 15.07 10.21 14.82
C ASP A 43 13.60 9.87 14.60
N ARG A 44 13.09 8.98 15.46
CA ARG A 44 11.70 8.49 15.39
C ARG A 44 10.68 9.59 15.60
N ASN A 45 10.99 10.60 16.43
CA ASN A 45 10.08 11.71 16.71
C ASN A 45 9.96 12.63 15.49
N GLU A 46 11.10 12.92 14.84
CA GLU A 46 11.10 13.68 13.60
C GLU A 46 10.36 12.94 12.48
N LEU A 47 10.60 11.65 12.35
CA LEU A 47 9.89 10.81 11.37
C LEU A 47 8.38 10.79 11.63
N LEU A 48 7.97 10.61 12.89
CA LEU A 48 6.56 10.63 13.28
C LEU A 48 5.91 11.97 12.96
N ALA A 49 6.58 13.08 13.26
CA ALA A 49 6.07 14.41 12.96
C ALA A 49 5.84 14.61 11.44
N LYS A 50 6.77 14.13 10.60
CA LYS A 50 6.64 14.16 9.13
C LYS A 50 5.47 13.31 8.64
N ILE A 51 5.29 12.11 9.19
CA ILE A 51 4.17 11.23 8.83
C ILE A 51 2.84 11.89 9.19
N ILE A 52 2.71 12.44 10.40
CA ILE A 52 1.48 13.13 10.83
C ILE A 52 1.19 14.33 9.93
N ALA A 53 2.20 15.16 9.64
CA ALA A 53 2.03 16.30 8.76
C ALA A 53 1.55 15.89 7.36
N GLN A 54 2.08 14.80 6.80
CA GLN A 54 1.66 14.28 5.51
C GLN A 54 0.24 13.71 5.53
N ILE A 55 -0.15 13.03 6.62
CA ILE A 55 -1.53 12.56 6.80
C ILE A 55 -2.50 13.74 6.83
N ILE A 56 -2.20 14.78 7.60
CA ILE A 56 -3.05 15.99 7.69
C ILE A 56 -3.16 16.65 6.31
N HIS A 57 -2.05 16.78 5.58
CA HIS A 57 -2.05 17.33 4.23
C HIS A 57 -2.93 16.51 3.27
N ASN A 58 -2.79 15.19 3.27
CA ASN A 58 -3.59 14.31 2.41
C ASN A 58 -5.08 14.35 2.77
N LEU A 59 -5.43 14.43 4.06
CA LEU A 59 -6.81 14.62 4.50
C LEU A 59 -7.39 15.95 4.01
N SER A 60 -6.61 17.02 3.99
CA SER A 60 -7.03 18.31 3.41
C SER A 60 -7.33 18.16 1.92
N LEU A 61 -6.45 17.52 1.15
CA LEU A 61 -6.68 17.25 -0.27
C LEU A 61 -7.93 16.42 -0.50
N TYR A 62 -8.16 15.40 0.31
CA TYR A 62 -9.35 14.55 0.22
C TYR A 62 -10.63 15.37 0.45
N ASN A 63 -10.65 16.21 1.50
CA ASN A 63 -11.79 17.09 1.82
C ASN A 63 -12.05 18.15 0.73
N GLU A 64 -11.03 18.54 -0.02
CA GLU A 64 -11.14 19.45 -1.17
C GLU A 64 -11.52 18.75 -2.48
N ASN A 65 -11.91 17.48 -2.44
CA ASN A 65 -12.20 16.62 -3.60
C ASN A 65 -10.99 16.47 -4.56
N LYS A 66 -9.78 16.53 -4.03
CA LYS A 66 -8.53 16.36 -4.79
C LYS A 66 -7.92 14.96 -4.59
N PHE A 67 -8.76 13.96 -4.43
CA PHE A 67 -8.33 12.57 -4.21
C PHE A 67 -7.38 12.06 -5.32
N GLU A 68 -7.58 12.51 -6.56
CA GLU A 68 -6.72 12.11 -7.68
C GLU A 68 -5.24 12.44 -7.46
N LEU A 69 -4.91 13.54 -6.76
CA LEU A 69 -3.52 13.89 -6.46
C LEU A 69 -2.89 12.87 -5.52
N ILE A 70 -3.63 12.48 -4.47
CA ILE A 70 -3.19 11.45 -3.51
C ILE A 70 -3.04 10.10 -4.21
N TYR A 71 -4.02 9.74 -5.02
CA TYR A 71 -4.05 8.49 -5.75
C TYR A 71 -2.89 8.37 -6.74
N ASN A 72 -2.62 9.41 -7.52
CA ASN A 72 -1.55 9.41 -8.52
C ASN A 72 -0.16 9.34 -7.85
N ASP A 73 0.04 10.08 -6.75
CA ASP A 73 1.28 10.02 -5.97
C ASP A 73 1.48 8.61 -5.39
N TRP A 74 0.47 8.04 -4.74
CA TRP A 74 0.51 6.67 -4.23
C TRP A 74 0.79 5.65 -5.34
N LYS A 75 0.10 5.74 -6.48
CA LYS A 75 0.25 4.83 -7.60
C LYS A 75 1.65 4.86 -8.19
N SER A 76 2.28 6.04 -8.27
CA SER A 76 3.63 6.19 -8.80
C SER A 76 4.70 5.52 -7.92
N ASN A 77 4.38 5.25 -6.67
CA ASN A 77 5.27 4.61 -5.70
C ASN A 77 4.97 3.11 -5.48
N LEU A 78 4.04 2.53 -6.25
CA LEU A 78 3.72 1.11 -6.13
C LEU A 78 4.88 0.25 -6.62
N LEU A 79 5.25 -0.70 -5.76
CA LEU A 79 6.23 -1.72 -6.09
C LEU A 79 5.62 -2.71 -7.11
N TRP A 80 6.45 -3.13 -8.07
CA TRP A 80 6.11 -4.16 -9.09
C TRP A 80 5.01 -3.79 -10.09
N LEU A 81 4.54 -2.55 -10.13
CA LEU A 81 3.64 -2.11 -11.20
C LEU A 81 4.32 -2.28 -12.57
N GLY A 82 3.68 -2.99 -13.49
CA GLY A 82 4.22 -3.38 -14.78
C GLY A 82 4.97 -4.72 -14.81
N ASP A 83 5.23 -5.32 -13.65
CA ASP A 83 5.92 -6.60 -13.54
C ASP A 83 4.97 -7.80 -13.57
N THR A 84 5.52 -8.97 -13.96
CA THR A 84 4.83 -10.25 -13.75
C THR A 84 4.89 -10.62 -12.28
N VAL A 85 3.73 -10.85 -11.69
CA VAL A 85 3.53 -11.19 -10.29
C VAL A 85 2.58 -12.37 -10.14
N PHE A 86 2.49 -12.87 -8.94
CA PHE A 86 1.43 -13.78 -8.52
C PHE A 86 0.55 -13.08 -7.49
N ILE A 87 -0.76 -13.23 -7.60
CA ILE A 87 -1.68 -12.85 -6.54
C ILE A 87 -2.22 -14.11 -5.89
N GLU A 88 -2.01 -14.23 -4.59
CA GLU A 88 -2.49 -15.33 -3.76
C GLU A 88 -3.76 -14.89 -3.04
N THR A 89 -4.83 -15.65 -3.24
CA THR A 89 -6.14 -15.39 -2.61
C THR A 89 -6.61 -16.64 -1.88
N GLY A 90 -7.65 -16.53 -1.09
CA GLY A 90 -8.30 -17.70 -0.47
C GLY A 90 -8.85 -18.73 -1.47
N PHE A 91 -8.95 -18.38 -2.76
CA PHE A 91 -9.46 -19.25 -3.82
C PHE A 91 -8.36 -19.79 -4.77
N GLY A 92 -7.10 -19.48 -4.48
CA GLY A 92 -5.95 -19.93 -5.26
C GLY A 92 -5.05 -18.78 -5.72
N ARG A 93 -4.13 -19.15 -6.60
CA ARG A 93 -3.06 -18.27 -7.10
C ARG A 93 -3.29 -17.94 -8.56
N VAL A 94 -3.10 -16.68 -8.92
CA VAL A 94 -3.21 -16.19 -10.29
C VAL A 94 -1.91 -15.50 -10.69
N GLU A 95 -1.35 -15.90 -11.84
CA GLU A 95 -0.20 -15.26 -12.46
C GLU A 95 -0.63 -14.25 -13.52
N GLY A 96 0.04 -13.11 -13.57
CA GLY A 96 -0.17 -12.10 -14.60
C GLY A 96 0.67 -10.86 -14.37
N VAL A 97 0.51 -9.87 -15.23
CA VAL A 97 1.17 -8.57 -15.09
C VAL A 97 0.34 -7.70 -14.14
N PHE A 98 0.97 -7.14 -13.12
CA PHE A 98 0.36 -6.11 -12.29
C PHE A 98 0.21 -4.83 -13.12
N SER A 99 -0.90 -4.70 -13.82
CA SER A 99 -1.07 -3.68 -14.86
C SER A 99 -1.57 -2.35 -14.31
N ASP A 100 -2.38 -2.38 -13.27
CA ASP A 100 -2.98 -1.17 -12.71
C ASP A 100 -3.51 -1.37 -11.29
N VAL A 101 -3.86 -0.26 -10.65
CA VAL A 101 -4.77 -0.22 -9.51
C VAL A 101 -5.93 0.72 -9.85
N ARG A 102 -7.10 0.45 -9.31
CA ARG A 102 -8.29 1.26 -9.50
C ARG A 102 -8.47 2.26 -8.36
N PRO A 103 -9.15 3.40 -8.57
CA PRO A 103 -9.43 4.34 -7.48
C PRO A 103 -10.22 3.75 -6.31
N ASP A 104 -10.95 2.66 -6.54
CA ASP A 104 -11.69 1.91 -5.52
C ASP A 104 -10.81 0.89 -4.77
N GLY A 105 -9.49 0.86 -5.03
CA GLY A 105 -8.52 -0.02 -4.40
C GLY A 105 -8.37 -1.39 -5.07
N GLY A 106 -9.07 -1.65 -6.16
CA GLY A 106 -8.97 -2.92 -6.91
C GLY A 106 -7.63 -3.04 -7.64
N VAL A 107 -6.87 -4.10 -7.36
CA VAL A 107 -5.63 -4.45 -8.07
C VAL A 107 -5.97 -5.12 -9.39
N VAL A 108 -5.44 -4.63 -10.51
CA VAL A 108 -5.67 -5.18 -11.85
C VAL A 108 -4.49 -6.05 -12.26
N ILE A 109 -4.78 -7.33 -12.52
CA ILE A 109 -3.82 -8.30 -13.03
C ILE A 109 -4.21 -8.66 -14.46
N ALA A 110 -3.38 -8.26 -15.41
CA ALA A 110 -3.52 -8.65 -16.81
C ALA A 110 -3.04 -10.10 -16.99
N THR A 111 -3.97 -11.00 -17.30
CA THR A 111 -3.68 -12.41 -17.56
C THR A 111 -3.71 -12.72 -19.05
N SER A 112 -3.30 -13.92 -19.45
CA SER A 112 -3.38 -14.36 -20.85
C SER A 112 -4.81 -14.46 -21.41
N GLN A 113 -5.83 -14.45 -20.54
CA GLN A 113 -7.23 -14.58 -20.95
C GLN A 113 -7.97 -13.23 -20.87
N ALA A 114 -7.80 -12.50 -19.78
CA ALA A 114 -8.46 -11.21 -19.55
C ALA A 114 -7.84 -10.52 -18.33
N ASP A 115 -8.11 -9.24 -18.20
CA ASP A 115 -7.81 -8.50 -16.98
C ASP A 115 -8.73 -8.96 -15.85
N ARG A 116 -8.14 -9.18 -14.68
CA ARG A 116 -8.85 -9.56 -13.45
C ARG A 116 -8.61 -8.52 -12.38
N VAL A 117 -9.65 -8.20 -11.62
CA VAL A 117 -9.59 -7.23 -10.52
C VAL A 117 -9.70 -7.97 -9.18
N PHE A 118 -8.80 -7.65 -8.26
CA PHE A 118 -8.72 -8.26 -6.94
C PHE A 118 -8.80 -7.17 -5.87
N TYR A 119 -9.64 -7.39 -4.87
CA TYR A 119 -9.81 -6.50 -3.70
C TYR A 119 -9.20 -7.10 -2.42
N SER A 120 -8.69 -8.32 -2.50
CA SER A 120 -7.99 -9.01 -1.40
C SER A 120 -7.02 -10.03 -1.95
N GLY A 121 -5.93 -10.25 -1.24
CA GLY A 121 -4.88 -11.20 -1.59
C GLY A 121 -3.49 -10.60 -1.37
N ASP A 122 -2.49 -11.47 -1.44
CA ASP A 122 -1.09 -11.09 -1.31
C ASP A 122 -0.41 -11.11 -2.68
N ILE A 123 0.26 -10.01 -3.03
CA ILE A 123 1.07 -9.95 -4.25
C ILE A 123 2.45 -10.51 -3.93
N VAL A 124 2.87 -11.51 -4.68
CA VAL A 124 4.16 -12.17 -4.51
C VAL A 124 4.94 -12.12 -5.82
N LYS A 125 6.20 -11.71 -5.75
CA LYS A 125 7.14 -11.78 -6.86
C LYS A 125 8.31 -12.68 -6.48
N PHE A 126 8.51 -13.76 -7.23
CA PHE A 126 9.72 -14.56 -7.06
C PHE A 126 10.90 -13.86 -7.73
N ARG A 127 11.95 -13.61 -6.97
CA ARG A 127 13.24 -13.25 -7.55
C ARG A 127 13.74 -14.47 -8.34
N ARG A 128 13.98 -14.29 -9.63
CA ARG A 128 14.72 -15.25 -10.46
C ARG A 128 16.20 -15.14 -10.14
#